data_bc1fa80be5f816847dc99da4cf4cfd30
#
_entry.id   bc1fa80be5f816847dc99da4cf4cfd30
#
_cell.length_a   1.000
_cell.length_b   1.000
_cell.length_c   1.000
_cell.angle_alpha   90.00
_cell.angle_beta   90.00
_cell.angle_gamma   90.00
#
_symmetry.space_group_name_H-M   'P 1'
#
loop_
_entity.id
_entity.type
_entity.pdbx_description
1 polymer ?
#
loop_
_entity_poly.entity_id
_entity_poly.type
_entity_poly.pdbx_seq_one_letter_code
_entity_poly.pdbx_strand_id
1 'polypeptide(L)'
;KVEIEGMPPQHSKGNAANVLPVLVNDYLTKRRMPCAKQTLDDCLVLIEDENRYNPVEKMFESTQYDGIDRLKELAEILGVEGNKTYVLYLRKWLHQCVAMALNDEMSPYGADGVLVIRGPQGAGKTLFCSRIAMKAEWFAEGVSIDLDKKDTVIQATSIWIAEMGELDSTLKREQLALKAFVTACCDTYRQPYARVATTKPRRTSFCATVNPQEFLNDETGSRRWWVVEPTKSIA
;
A
#
# COMPACT_ATOMS: atom_id res chain seq x y z
N LYS A 1 11.43 -2.47 -13.25
CA LYS A 1 12.72 -1.89 -13.65
C LYS A 1 13.13 -2.56 -14.93
N VAL A 2 13.12 -1.84 -16.04
CA VAL A 2 13.57 -2.39 -17.34
C VAL A 2 15.08 -2.17 -17.41
N GLU A 3 15.84 -3.25 -17.51
CA GLU A 3 17.27 -3.21 -17.76
C GLU A 3 17.51 -3.60 -19.22
N ILE A 4 18.09 -2.71 -20.00
CA ILE A 4 18.44 -2.96 -21.40
C ILE A 4 19.96 -3.03 -21.48
N GLU A 5 20.47 -4.15 -21.98
CA GLU A 5 21.91 -4.37 -22.12
C GLU A 5 22.56 -3.26 -22.96
N GLY A 6 23.62 -2.64 -22.42
CA GLY A 6 24.33 -1.53 -23.06
C GLY A 6 23.68 -0.16 -22.97
N MET A 7 22.59 -0.01 -22.20
CA MET A 7 22.07 1.31 -21.83
C MET A 7 22.77 1.89 -20.59
N PRO A 8 22.97 3.22 -20.55
CA PRO A 8 23.51 3.85 -19.36
C PRO A 8 22.55 3.68 -18.17
N PRO A 9 23.05 3.56 -16.92
CA PRO A 9 22.20 3.39 -15.75
C PRO A 9 21.30 4.63 -15.56
N GLN A 10 20.06 4.39 -15.15
CA GLN A 10 19.12 5.48 -14.82
C GLN A 10 19.59 6.22 -13.57
N HIS A 11 19.79 7.53 -13.70
CA HIS A 11 20.27 8.37 -12.59
C HIS A 11 19.15 8.79 -11.61
N SER A 12 17.88 8.67 -11.97
CA SER A 12 16.75 9.10 -11.16
C SER A 12 15.72 7.98 -10.99
N LYS A 13 15.64 7.42 -9.78
CA LYS A 13 14.61 6.41 -9.45
C LYS A 13 13.19 7.00 -9.48
N GLY A 14 13.00 8.24 -9.03
CA GLY A 14 11.68 8.87 -8.91
C GLY A 14 11.08 9.33 -10.24
N ASN A 15 11.89 9.43 -11.32
CA ASN A 15 11.43 9.89 -12.65
C ASN A 15 11.67 8.82 -13.74
N ALA A 16 11.90 7.60 -13.34
CA ALA A 16 12.28 6.52 -14.25
C ALA A 16 11.26 6.29 -15.38
N ALA A 17 9.98 6.31 -15.05
CA ALA A 17 8.89 6.11 -16.01
C ALA A 17 8.86 7.16 -17.15
N ASN A 18 9.19 8.41 -16.82
CA ASN A 18 9.22 9.48 -17.82
C ASN A 18 10.52 9.49 -18.64
N VAL A 19 11.62 9.07 -18.03
CA VAL A 19 12.96 9.12 -18.66
C VAL A 19 13.22 7.89 -19.53
N LEU A 20 12.68 6.72 -19.16
CA LEU A 20 12.92 5.47 -19.87
C LEU A 20 12.60 5.55 -21.38
N PRO A 21 11.42 6.03 -21.82
CA PRO A 21 11.13 6.14 -23.25
C PRO A 21 12.12 7.01 -24.01
N VAL A 22 12.60 8.09 -23.39
CA VAL A 22 13.58 9.01 -23.99
C VAL A 22 14.93 8.31 -24.15
N LEU A 23 15.39 7.59 -23.12
CA LEU A 23 16.66 6.84 -23.18
C LEU A 23 16.62 5.71 -24.19
N VAL A 24 15.51 4.99 -24.27
CA VAL A 24 15.34 3.90 -25.26
C VAL A 24 15.33 4.47 -26.67
N ASN A 25 14.63 5.58 -26.92
CA ASN A 25 14.62 6.24 -28.21
C ASN A 25 16.03 6.71 -28.64
N ASP A 26 16.80 7.34 -27.74
CA ASP A 26 18.18 7.75 -28.00
C ASP A 26 19.08 6.54 -28.31
N TYR A 27 18.95 5.48 -27.54
CA TYR A 27 19.68 4.22 -27.74
C TYR A 27 19.43 3.60 -29.10
N LEU A 28 18.15 3.50 -29.51
CA LEU A 28 17.74 2.96 -30.81
C LEU A 28 18.25 3.85 -31.96
N THR A 29 18.15 5.17 -31.80
CA THR A 29 18.63 6.17 -32.80
C THR A 29 20.13 6.03 -33.03
N LYS A 30 20.94 5.91 -31.98
CA LYS A 30 22.40 5.70 -32.05
C LYS A 30 22.77 4.39 -32.76
N ARG A 31 21.91 3.38 -32.70
CA ARG A 31 22.10 2.11 -33.38
C ARG A 31 21.50 2.06 -34.79
N ARG A 32 21.05 3.18 -35.32
CA ARG A 32 20.38 3.29 -36.62
C ARG A 32 19.10 2.47 -36.74
N MET A 33 18.37 2.33 -35.63
CA MET A 33 17.09 1.63 -35.52
C MET A 33 15.99 2.62 -35.07
N PRO A 34 15.76 3.74 -35.78
CA PRO A 34 14.76 4.69 -35.35
C PRO A 34 13.36 4.08 -35.45
N CYS A 35 12.53 4.31 -34.44
CA CYS A 35 11.13 3.94 -34.47
C CYS A 35 10.24 5.15 -34.15
N ALA A 36 8.98 5.10 -34.57
CA ALA A 36 8.02 6.13 -34.21
C ALA A 36 7.77 6.09 -32.70
N LYS A 37 7.58 7.28 -32.10
CA LYS A 37 7.32 7.39 -30.65
C LYS A 37 6.16 6.49 -30.19
N GLN A 38 5.05 6.47 -30.94
CA GLN A 38 3.90 5.63 -30.63
C GLN A 38 4.25 4.13 -30.59
N THR A 39 5.04 3.66 -31.56
CA THR A 39 5.49 2.26 -31.61
C THR A 39 6.37 1.93 -30.40
N LEU A 40 7.25 2.87 -30.01
CA LEU A 40 8.08 2.69 -28.81
C LEU A 40 7.23 2.60 -27.56
N ASP A 41 6.27 3.50 -27.39
CA ASP A 41 5.36 3.52 -26.23
C ASP A 41 4.53 2.23 -26.17
N ASP A 42 3.99 1.76 -27.30
CA ASP A 42 3.23 0.51 -27.38
C ASP A 42 4.11 -0.72 -27.02
N CYS A 43 5.36 -0.77 -27.50
CA CYS A 43 6.30 -1.83 -27.13
C CYS A 43 6.66 -1.80 -25.63
N LEU A 44 6.87 -0.63 -25.06
CA LEU A 44 7.17 -0.51 -23.64
C LEU A 44 6.00 -0.99 -22.78
N VAL A 45 4.76 -0.64 -23.14
CA VAL A 45 3.55 -1.13 -22.45
C VAL A 45 3.48 -2.66 -22.49
N LEU A 46 3.78 -3.27 -23.63
CA LEU A 46 3.77 -4.74 -23.77
C LEU A 46 4.85 -5.38 -22.89
N ILE A 47 6.08 -4.87 -22.93
CA ILE A 47 7.18 -5.37 -22.12
C ILE A 47 6.90 -5.22 -20.62
N GLU A 48 6.30 -4.10 -20.20
CA GLU A 48 5.91 -3.87 -18.82
C GLU A 48 4.82 -4.86 -18.37
N ASP A 49 3.87 -5.18 -19.25
CA ASP A 49 2.80 -6.15 -18.98
C ASP A 49 3.35 -7.57 -18.83
N GLU A 50 4.19 -8.01 -19.76
CA GLU A 50 4.83 -9.34 -19.74
C GLU A 50 5.78 -9.53 -18.55
N ASN A 51 6.35 -8.43 -18.02
CA ASN A 51 7.33 -8.46 -16.92
C ASN A 51 6.76 -7.94 -15.59
N ARG A 52 5.46 -7.95 -15.42
CA ARG A 52 4.83 -7.57 -14.15
C ARG A 52 5.31 -8.45 -13.02
N TYR A 53 5.62 -7.84 -11.90
CA TYR A 53 5.89 -8.56 -10.67
C TYR A 53 5.51 -7.72 -9.45
N ASN A 54 5.18 -8.41 -8.36
CA ASN A 54 4.94 -7.78 -7.07
C ASN A 54 6.19 -7.97 -6.18
N PRO A 55 6.92 -6.91 -5.82
CA PRO A 55 8.13 -7.03 -5.03
C PRO A 55 7.86 -7.53 -3.59
N VAL A 56 6.65 -7.29 -3.05
CA VAL A 56 6.25 -7.77 -1.73
C VAL A 56 5.98 -9.28 -1.78
N GLU A 57 5.27 -9.74 -2.80
CA GLU A 57 5.05 -11.17 -3.06
C GLU A 57 6.37 -11.94 -3.19
N LYS A 58 7.29 -11.44 -4.03
CA LYS A 58 8.64 -12.02 -4.16
C LYS A 58 9.41 -12.08 -2.84
N MET A 59 9.25 -11.08 -1.99
CA MET A 59 9.86 -11.09 -0.67
C MET A 59 9.27 -12.21 0.19
N PHE A 60 7.95 -12.42 0.19
CA PHE A 60 7.33 -13.51 0.95
C PHE A 60 7.74 -14.88 0.41
N GLU A 61 7.77 -15.07 -0.91
CA GLU A 61 8.21 -16.32 -1.54
C GLU A 61 9.67 -16.67 -1.23
N SER A 62 10.52 -15.67 -1.13
CA SER A 62 11.96 -15.84 -0.85
C SER A 62 12.30 -15.95 0.64
N THR A 63 11.35 -15.65 1.54
CA THR A 63 11.57 -15.64 2.99
C THR A 63 11.17 -16.99 3.59
N GLN A 64 12.10 -17.66 4.25
CA GLN A 64 11.81 -18.85 5.01
C GLN A 64 11.44 -18.51 6.45
N TYR A 65 10.44 -19.25 6.98
CA TYR A 65 10.06 -19.13 8.39
C TYR A 65 11.16 -19.67 9.29
N ASP A 66 11.62 -18.86 10.23
CA ASP A 66 12.69 -19.17 11.16
C ASP A 66 12.22 -19.74 12.51
N GLY A 67 10.91 -19.97 12.66
CA GLY A 67 10.31 -20.53 13.89
C GLY A 67 10.04 -19.50 14.98
N ILE A 68 10.28 -18.20 14.76
CA ILE A 68 10.10 -17.17 15.78
C ILE A 68 8.70 -16.55 15.67
N ASP A 69 7.96 -16.53 16.79
CA ASP A 69 6.67 -15.84 16.91
C ASP A 69 6.85 -14.34 17.15
N ARG A 70 7.02 -13.59 16.07
CA ARG A 70 7.17 -12.12 16.12
C ARG A 70 5.89 -11.37 16.51
N LEU A 71 4.74 -12.01 16.47
CA LEU A 71 3.51 -11.38 16.93
C LEU A 71 3.58 -11.03 18.43
N LYS A 72 4.18 -11.95 19.23
CA LYS A 72 4.40 -11.71 20.64
C LYS A 72 5.33 -10.51 20.87
N GLU A 73 6.45 -10.46 20.16
CA GLU A 73 7.39 -9.34 20.23
C GLU A 73 6.72 -7.99 19.87
N LEU A 74 5.92 -7.97 18.78
CA LEU A 74 5.17 -6.77 18.38
C LEU A 74 4.15 -6.33 19.43
N ALA A 75 3.46 -7.28 20.08
CA ALA A 75 2.54 -6.97 21.17
C ALA A 75 3.28 -6.42 22.39
N GLU A 76 4.46 -6.94 22.72
CA GLU A 76 5.32 -6.44 23.80
C GLU A 76 5.86 -5.03 23.52
N ILE A 77 6.22 -4.72 22.27
CA ILE A 77 6.64 -3.36 21.85
C ILE A 77 5.52 -2.34 22.11
N LEU A 78 4.28 -2.71 21.82
CA LEU A 78 3.11 -1.87 22.08
C LEU A 78 2.67 -1.89 23.56
N GLY A 79 3.18 -2.83 24.37
CA GLY A 79 2.76 -3.06 25.75
C GLY A 79 1.35 -3.63 25.86
N VAL A 80 0.90 -4.41 24.88
CA VAL A 80 -0.48 -4.93 24.80
C VAL A 80 -0.55 -6.46 24.87
N GLU A 81 0.53 -7.12 25.19
CA GLU A 81 0.66 -8.58 25.26
C GLU A 81 -0.36 -9.25 26.19
N GLY A 82 -0.77 -8.54 27.24
CA GLY A 82 -1.81 -8.99 28.18
C GLY A 82 -3.26 -8.85 27.67
N ASN A 83 -3.48 -8.12 26.59
CA ASN A 83 -4.82 -7.88 26.03
C ASN A 83 -5.08 -8.79 24.82
N LYS A 84 -5.81 -9.89 25.06
CA LYS A 84 -6.12 -10.89 24.02
C LYS A 84 -6.81 -10.29 22.78
N THR A 85 -7.65 -9.27 22.95
CA THR A 85 -8.36 -8.62 21.84
C THR A 85 -7.39 -7.80 21.00
N TYR A 86 -6.48 -7.05 21.61
CA TYR A 86 -5.49 -6.25 20.87
C TYR A 86 -4.51 -7.14 20.11
N VAL A 87 -4.05 -8.22 20.74
CA VAL A 87 -3.20 -9.24 20.09
C VAL A 87 -3.94 -9.88 18.91
N LEU A 88 -5.24 -10.17 19.04
CA LEU A 88 -6.06 -10.69 17.95
C LEU A 88 -6.19 -9.69 16.79
N TYR A 89 -6.37 -8.40 17.08
CA TYR A 89 -6.45 -7.35 16.06
C TYR A 89 -5.13 -7.20 15.30
N LEU A 90 -4.00 -7.18 16.01
CA LEU A 90 -2.68 -7.18 15.39
C LEU A 90 -2.47 -8.39 14.48
N ARG A 91 -2.80 -9.61 14.97
CA ARG A 91 -2.70 -10.83 14.18
C ARG A 91 -3.55 -10.75 12.91
N LYS A 92 -4.82 -10.36 13.02
CA LYS A 92 -5.72 -10.25 11.88
C LYS A 92 -5.18 -9.27 10.84
N TRP A 93 -4.70 -8.10 11.30
CA TRP A 93 -4.18 -7.10 10.39
C TRP A 93 -2.89 -7.55 9.70
N LEU A 94 -1.98 -8.20 10.41
CA LEU A 94 -0.75 -8.76 9.81
C LEU A 94 -1.07 -9.84 8.78
N HIS A 95 -1.98 -10.76 9.09
CA HIS A 95 -2.46 -11.75 8.11
C HIS A 95 -3.08 -11.08 6.89
N GLN A 96 -3.90 -10.04 7.09
CA GLN A 96 -4.48 -9.26 6.01
C GLN A 96 -3.41 -8.58 5.16
N CYS A 97 -2.35 -8.02 5.75
CA CYS A 97 -1.24 -7.42 5.00
C CYS A 97 -0.59 -8.42 4.05
N VAL A 98 -0.35 -9.65 4.50
CA VAL A 98 0.19 -10.72 3.66
C VAL A 98 -0.83 -11.13 2.60
N ALA A 99 -2.06 -11.41 3.02
CA ALA A 99 -3.13 -11.84 2.13
C ALA A 99 -3.38 -10.82 1.01
N MET A 100 -3.49 -9.52 1.34
CA MET A 100 -3.68 -8.47 0.34
C MET A 100 -2.47 -8.34 -0.61
N ALA A 101 -1.24 -8.52 -0.13
CA ALA A 101 -0.06 -8.53 -0.99
C ALA A 101 -0.10 -9.66 -2.04
N LEU A 102 -0.68 -10.80 -1.67
CA LEU A 102 -0.84 -12.00 -2.51
C LEU A 102 -2.17 -12.03 -3.27
N ASN A 103 -2.98 -10.96 -3.19
CA ASN A 103 -4.28 -10.90 -3.86
C ASN A 103 -4.13 -11.01 -5.38
N ASP A 104 -4.90 -11.88 -6.00
CA ASP A 104 -4.82 -12.20 -7.41
C ASP A 104 -6.06 -11.79 -8.21
N GLU A 105 -5.96 -11.83 -9.52
CA GLU A 105 -7.02 -11.40 -10.46
C GLU A 105 -8.13 -12.45 -10.62
N MET A 106 -7.85 -13.72 -10.34
CA MET A 106 -8.80 -14.82 -10.57
C MET A 106 -9.82 -14.95 -9.44
N SER A 107 -9.41 -14.63 -8.22
CA SER A 107 -10.27 -14.73 -7.05
C SER A 107 -9.98 -13.58 -6.06
N PRO A 108 -10.26 -12.33 -6.45
CA PRO A 108 -9.94 -11.19 -5.62
C PRO A 108 -10.81 -11.16 -4.36
N TYR A 109 -10.20 -10.87 -3.22
CA TYR A 109 -10.88 -10.68 -1.94
C TYR A 109 -10.57 -9.30 -1.35
N GLY A 110 -11.46 -8.82 -0.50
CA GLY A 110 -11.32 -7.52 0.16
C GLY A 110 -10.70 -7.62 1.54
N ALA A 111 -10.20 -6.51 2.04
CA ALA A 111 -9.73 -6.39 3.41
C ALA A 111 -10.89 -6.44 4.41
N ASP A 112 -10.67 -7.04 5.59
CA ASP A 112 -11.67 -7.14 6.66
C ASP A 112 -11.75 -5.86 7.51
N GLY A 113 -10.63 -5.15 7.66
CA GLY A 113 -10.59 -3.97 8.49
C GLY A 113 -9.27 -3.19 8.43
N VAL A 114 -9.21 -2.19 9.26
CA VAL A 114 -8.11 -1.24 9.39
C VAL A 114 -7.54 -1.30 10.80
N LEU A 115 -6.23 -1.44 10.95
CA LEU A 115 -5.57 -1.30 12.24
C LEU A 115 -5.52 0.19 12.62
N VAL A 116 -6.12 0.54 13.76
CA VAL A 116 -6.09 1.90 14.28
C VAL A 116 -5.28 1.93 15.56
N ILE A 117 -4.15 2.64 15.55
CA ILE A 117 -3.32 2.83 16.74
C ILE A 117 -3.69 4.14 17.40
N ARG A 118 -4.32 4.06 18.57
CA ARG A 118 -4.77 5.22 19.35
C ARG A 118 -3.80 5.53 20.49
N GLY A 119 -3.26 6.74 20.52
CA GLY A 119 -2.33 7.14 21.59
C GLY A 119 -1.83 8.57 21.41
N PRO A 120 -1.09 9.10 22.39
CA PRO A 120 -0.61 10.48 22.35
C PRO A 120 0.27 10.76 21.14
N GLN A 121 0.35 12.03 20.77
CA GLN A 121 1.26 12.48 19.72
C GLN A 121 2.72 12.20 20.13
N GLY A 122 3.56 11.83 19.16
CA GLY A 122 4.96 11.51 19.41
C GLY A 122 5.22 10.12 20.02
N ALA A 123 4.18 9.29 20.21
CA ALA A 123 4.33 7.93 20.74
C ALA A 123 4.92 6.90 19.77
N GLY A 124 5.34 7.29 18.56
CA GLY A 124 5.93 6.37 17.58
C GLY A 124 4.91 5.53 16.78
N LYS A 125 3.63 5.89 16.78
CA LYS A 125 2.56 5.12 16.11
C LYS A 125 2.82 4.89 14.62
N THR A 126 3.07 5.96 13.87
CA THR A 126 3.41 5.93 12.44
C THR A 126 4.70 5.16 12.19
N LEU A 127 5.71 5.34 13.07
CA LEU A 127 6.97 4.59 13.00
C LEU A 127 6.72 3.09 13.10
N PHE A 128 5.85 2.63 13.99
CA PHE A 128 5.46 1.22 14.10
C PHE A 128 4.91 0.69 12.77
N CYS A 129 3.91 1.37 12.18
CA CYS A 129 3.32 0.97 10.90
C CYS A 129 4.37 0.94 9.78
N SER A 130 5.23 1.94 9.70
CA SER A 130 6.27 2.01 8.69
C SER A 130 7.32 0.90 8.82
N ARG A 131 7.65 0.48 10.04
CA ARG A 131 8.59 -0.64 10.30
C ARG A 131 8.00 -1.99 9.88
N ILE A 132 6.70 -2.18 10.03
CA ILE A 132 6.01 -3.39 9.52
C ILE A 132 6.12 -3.48 7.99
N ALA A 133 6.09 -2.37 7.28
CA ALA A 133 6.28 -2.35 5.83
C ALA A 133 7.72 -2.69 5.37
N MET A 134 8.68 -2.71 6.28
CA MET A 134 10.10 -3.07 6.08
C MET A 134 10.88 -2.14 5.14
N LYS A 135 10.28 -1.61 4.09
CA LYS A 135 10.91 -0.69 3.13
C LYS A 135 10.09 0.59 3.00
N ALA A 136 10.77 1.73 2.94
CA ALA A 136 10.10 3.03 2.79
C ALA A 136 9.24 3.11 1.52
N GLU A 137 9.64 2.45 0.45
CA GLU A 137 8.92 2.39 -0.83
C GLU A 137 7.63 1.54 -0.77
N TRP A 138 7.38 0.83 0.34
CA TRP A 138 6.20 -0.01 0.55
C TRP A 138 5.21 0.59 1.55
N PHE A 139 5.52 1.77 2.07
CA PHE A 139 4.71 2.50 3.04
C PHE A 139 4.39 3.91 2.55
N ALA A 140 3.16 4.34 2.71
CA ALA A 140 2.76 5.72 2.54
C ALA A 140 2.17 6.26 3.84
N GLU A 141 2.72 7.37 4.31
CA GLU A 141 2.31 8.07 5.52
C GLU A 141 1.30 9.17 5.19
N GLY A 142 0.30 9.33 6.07
CA GLY A 142 -0.62 10.48 6.02
C GLY A 142 -1.46 10.55 4.74
N VAL A 143 -1.83 9.41 4.16
CA VAL A 143 -2.60 9.38 2.91
C VAL A 143 -3.99 9.96 3.15
N SER A 144 -4.31 11.03 2.43
CA SER A 144 -5.67 11.58 2.40
C SER A 144 -6.51 10.80 1.39
N ILE A 145 -7.63 10.25 1.85
CA ILE A 145 -8.59 9.54 1.00
C ILE A 145 -9.75 10.46 0.69
N ASP A 146 -9.72 11.05 -0.49
CA ASP A 146 -10.83 11.79 -1.08
C ASP A 146 -11.41 10.94 -2.22
N LEU A 147 -12.56 10.32 -1.97
CA LEU A 147 -13.18 9.36 -2.90
C LEU A 147 -13.66 10.00 -4.19
N ASP A 148 -13.85 11.32 -4.20
CA ASP A 148 -14.23 12.09 -5.39
C ASP A 148 -13.03 12.37 -6.31
N LYS A 149 -11.79 12.25 -5.76
CA LYS A 149 -10.55 12.51 -6.50
C LYS A 149 -9.84 11.21 -6.84
N LYS A 150 -9.84 10.84 -8.12
CA LYS A 150 -9.21 9.61 -8.62
C LYS A 150 -7.72 9.51 -8.27
N ASP A 151 -6.99 10.61 -8.29
CA ASP A 151 -5.55 10.62 -8.03
C ASP A 151 -5.22 10.25 -6.57
N THR A 152 -6.03 10.69 -5.60
CA THR A 152 -5.86 10.31 -4.20
C THR A 152 -6.15 8.84 -3.97
N VAL A 153 -7.16 8.28 -4.65
CA VAL A 153 -7.49 6.85 -4.62
C VAL A 153 -6.35 6.03 -5.23
N ILE A 154 -5.84 6.42 -6.40
CA ILE A 154 -4.71 5.74 -7.06
C ILE A 154 -3.48 5.78 -6.16
N GLN A 155 -3.15 6.93 -5.57
CA GLN A 155 -2.04 7.07 -4.65
C GLN A 155 -2.21 6.17 -3.43
N ALA A 156 -3.39 6.15 -2.81
CA ALA A 156 -3.69 5.34 -1.64
C ALA A 156 -3.60 3.84 -1.91
N THR A 157 -3.92 3.39 -3.14
CA THR A 157 -3.98 1.97 -3.51
C THR A 157 -2.77 1.47 -4.31
N SER A 158 -1.76 2.31 -4.51
CA SER A 158 -0.53 1.96 -5.22
C SER A 158 0.60 1.46 -4.32
N ILE A 159 0.36 1.36 -3.01
CA ILE A 159 1.35 1.00 -1.99
C ILE A 159 0.87 -0.23 -1.21
N TRP A 160 1.79 -0.97 -0.59
CA TRP A 160 1.42 -2.15 0.19
C TRP A 160 0.72 -1.79 1.51
N ILE A 161 1.31 -0.88 2.31
CA ILE A 161 0.69 -0.41 3.55
C ILE A 161 0.52 1.10 3.47
N ALA A 162 -0.73 1.58 3.58
CA ALA A 162 -1.07 2.99 3.56
C ALA A 162 -1.61 3.41 4.93
N GLU A 163 -0.97 4.40 5.55
CA GLU A 163 -1.48 5.05 6.74
C GLU A 163 -2.43 6.17 6.35
N MET A 164 -3.67 6.07 6.78
CA MET A 164 -4.68 7.11 6.57
C MET A 164 -4.42 8.28 7.51
N GLY A 165 -4.18 9.45 6.93
CA GLY A 165 -4.14 10.71 7.65
C GLY A 165 -5.56 11.20 7.98
N GLU A 166 -5.70 11.94 9.08
CA GLU A 166 -6.95 12.62 9.46
C GLU A 166 -8.20 11.74 9.41
N LEU A 167 -8.08 10.49 9.88
CA LEU A 167 -9.17 9.51 9.84
C LEU A 167 -10.47 10.05 10.45
N ASP A 168 -10.38 10.85 11.50
CA ASP A 168 -11.53 11.42 12.21
C ASP A 168 -12.32 12.41 11.34
N SER A 169 -11.65 13.27 10.59
CA SER A 169 -12.30 14.23 9.69
C SER A 169 -12.99 13.53 8.52
N THR A 170 -12.38 12.50 7.95
CA THR A 170 -12.93 11.69 6.85
C THR A 170 -14.12 10.85 7.33
N LEU A 171 -14.02 10.25 8.53
CA LEU A 171 -15.11 9.46 9.12
C LEU A 171 -16.37 10.27 9.36
N LYS A 172 -16.27 11.52 9.80
CA LYS A 172 -17.44 12.38 10.05
C LYS A 172 -18.21 12.72 8.78
N ARG A 173 -17.54 12.81 7.64
CA ARG A 173 -18.15 13.22 6.36
C ARG A 173 -18.67 12.06 5.53
N GLU A 174 -17.99 10.92 5.49
CA GLU A 174 -18.23 9.88 4.48
C GLU A 174 -18.09 8.45 5.03
N GLN A 175 -18.57 8.17 6.22
CA GLN A 175 -18.36 6.88 6.89
C GLN A 175 -18.72 5.65 6.04
N LEU A 176 -19.88 5.68 5.35
CA LEU A 176 -20.33 4.53 4.57
C LEU A 176 -19.43 4.31 3.34
N ALA A 177 -19.10 5.38 2.63
CA ALA A 177 -18.23 5.31 1.46
C ALA A 177 -16.81 4.86 1.82
N LEU A 178 -16.26 5.38 2.93
CA LEU A 178 -14.94 4.95 3.42
C LEU A 178 -14.94 3.48 3.86
N LYS A 179 -15.98 3.02 4.56
CA LYS A 179 -16.13 1.61 4.94
C LYS A 179 -16.19 0.69 3.72
N ALA A 180 -16.89 1.08 2.66
CA ALA A 180 -16.93 0.34 1.40
C ALA A 180 -15.56 0.38 0.70
N PHE A 181 -14.91 1.53 0.68
CA PHE A 181 -13.60 1.70 0.06
C PHE A 181 -12.54 0.83 0.73
N VAL A 182 -12.39 0.85 2.05
CA VAL A 182 -11.32 0.09 2.74
C VAL A 182 -11.47 -1.42 2.61
N THR A 183 -12.69 -1.92 2.33
CA THR A 183 -12.97 -3.35 2.17
C THR A 183 -13.15 -3.79 0.72
N ALA A 184 -12.92 -2.90 -0.26
CA ALA A 184 -13.04 -3.25 -1.67
C ALA A 184 -11.99 -4.30 -2.06
N CYS A 185 -12.39 -5.29 -2.87
CA CYS A 185 -11.50 -6.34 -3.36
C CYS A 185 -10.67 -5.91 -4.58
N CYS A 186 -11.18 -4.95 -5.34
CA CYS A 186 -10.57 -4.46 -6.57
C CYS A 186 -10.64 -2.95 -6.65
N ASP A 187 -9.72 -2.38 -7.41
CA ASP A 187 -9.68 -0.97 -7.79
C ASP A 187 -9.85 -0.84 -9.30
N THR A 188 -10.83 -0.03 -9.73
CA THR A 188 -11.06 0.26 -11.14
C THR A 188 -10.73 1.71 -11.42
N TYR A 189 -9.69 1.95 -12.19
CA TYR A 189 -9.29 3.28 -12.58
C TYR A 189 -8.67 3.30 -13.97
N ARG A 190 -8.73 4.46 -14.61
CA ARG A 190 -8.06 4.73 -15.87
C ARG A 190 -6.74 5.41 -15.58
N GLN A 191 -5.62 4.79 -15.91
CA GLN A 191 -4.30 5.42 -15.82
C GLN A 191 -4.23 6.65 -16.75
N PRO A 192 -3.39 7.64 -16.43
CA PRO A 192 -3.11 8.73 -17.34
C PRO A 192 -2.71 8.16 -18.72
N TYR A 193 -3.31 8.72 -19.78
CA TYR A 193 -3.10 8.32 -21.19
C TYR A 193 -3.59 6.90 -21.57
N ALA A 194 -4.09 6.09 -20.65
CA ALA A 194 -4.67 4.80 -21.01
C ALA A 194 -6.00 4.97 -21.78
N ARG A 195 -6.26 4.10 -22.75
CA ARG A 195 -7.48 4.14 -23.58
C ARG A 195 -8.71 3.68 -22.81
N VAL A 196 -8.53 2.69 -21.92
CA VAL A 196 -9.60 2.05 -21.14
C VAL A 196 -9.27 2.02 -19.65
N ALA A 197 -10.30 1.91 -18.82
CA ALA A 197 -10.12 1.66 -17.39
C ALA A 197 -9.66 0.21 -17.18
N THR A 198 -8.78 0.01 -16.21
CA THR A 198 -8.28 -1.30 -15.80
C THR A 198 -8.78 -1.61 -14.40
N THR A 199 -9.27 -2.82 -14.17
CA THR A 199 -9.60 -3.33 -12.84
C THR A 199 -8.44 -4.19 -12.37
N LYS A 200 -7.95 -3.92 -11.16
CA LYS A 200 -6.86 -4.67 -10.53
C LYS A 200 -7.27 -5.13 -9.15
N PRO A 201 -6.84 -6.31 -8.68
CA PRO A 201 -7.03 -6.71 -7.31
C PRO A 201 -6.34 -5.71 -6.39
N ARG A 202 -7.01 -5.36 -5.30
CA ARG A 202 -6.41 -4.47 -4.31
C ARG A 202 -5.34 -5.20 -3.54
N ARG A 203 -4.13 -4.63 -3.50
CA ARG A 203 -2.97 -5.19 -2.79
C ARG A 203 -2.51 -4.32 -1.63
N THR A 204 -3.32 -3.33 -1.25
CA THR A 204 -3.06 -2.40 -0.16
C THR A 204 -3.82 -2.77 1.09
N SER A 205 -3.13 -2.75 2.22
CA SER A 205 -3.73 -2.78 3.56
C SER A 205 -3.64 -1.40 4.20
N PHE A 206 -4.73 -1.00 4.85
CA PHE A 206 -4.79 0.29 5.52
C PHE A 206 -4.49 0.16 7.01
N CYS A 207 -3.80 1.19 7.55
CA CYS A 207 -3.72 1.46 8.97
C CYS A 207 -4.04 2.94 9.22
N ALA A 208 -4.24 3.33 10.46
CA ALA A 208 -4.44 4.71 10.86
C ALA A 208 -3.82 4.98 12.23
N THR A 209 -3.39 6.21 12.46
CA THR A 209 -2.93 6.66 13.77
C THR A 209 -3.79 7.82 14.21
N VAL A 210 -4.34 7.74 15.42
CA VAL A 210 -5.27 8.75 15.95
C VAL A 210 -4.87 9.19 17.37
N ASN A 211 -5.27 10.40 17.74
CA ASN A 211 -5.11 10.90 19.08
C ASN A 211 -6.27 10.46 20.00
N PRO A 212 -6.08 10.37 21.33
CA PRO A 212 -7.09 9.81 22.24
C PRO A 212 -8.43 10.54 22.21
N GLN A 213 -8.43 11.85 21.92
CA GLN A 213 -9.62 12.71 21.98
C GLN A 213 -10.46 12.69 20.69
N GLU A 214 -9.96 12.09 19.61
CA GLU A 214 -10.50 12.31 18.26
C GLU A 214 -11.25 11.11 17.68
N PHE A 215 -11.38 9.98 18.40
CA PHE A 215 -11.79 8.74 17.77
C PHE A 215 -13.12 8.16 18.24
N LEU A 216 -14.05 8.05 17.30
CA LEU A 216 -15.29 7.27 17.20
C LEU A 216 -16.38 7.42 18.28
N ASN A 217 -17.39 8.17 17.88
CA ASN A 217 -18.78 7.83 18.16
C ASN A 217 -19.41 7.14 16.94
N ASP A 218 -18.99 5.90 16.63
CA ASP A 218 -19.66 5.11 15.58
C ASP A 218 -20.70 4.19 16.22
N GLU A 219 -21.95 4.64 16.30
CA GLU A 219 -23.09 3.86 16.77
C GLU A 219 -23.46 2.69 15.83
N THR A 220 -22.89 2.65 14.60
CA THR A 220 -23.25 1.68 13.56
C THR A 220 -22.35 0.45 13.49
N GLY A 221 -21.44 0.28 14.44
CA GLY A 221 -20.61 -0.93 14.58
C GLY A 221 -19.20 -0.79 14.04
N SER A 222 -18.27 -0.76 14.97
CA SER A 222 -16.83 -0.57 14.77
C SER A 222 -16.08 -1.82 14.25
N ARG A 223 -16.75 -2.86 13.73
CA ARG A 223 -16.12 -4.14 13.37
C ARG A 223 -14.96 -4.04 12.36
N ARG A 224 -14.93 -2.96 11.57
CA ARG A 224 -13.87 -2.70 10.58
C ARG A 224 -12.68 -1.93 11.16
N TRP A 225 -12.83 -1.33 12.32
CA TRP A 225 -11.80 -0.52 12.97
C TRP A 225 -11.23 -1.31 14.15
N TRP A 226 -10.05 -1.88 13.95
CA TRP A 226 -9.36 -2.66 14.96
C TRP A 226 -8.47 -1.75 15.79
N VAL A 227 -9.10 -1.14 16.81
CA VAL A 227 -8.43 -0.15 17.67
C VAL A 227 -7.53 -0.83 18.67
N VAL A 228 -6.28 -0.42 18.70
CA VAL A 228 -5.25 -0.85 19.66
C VAL A 228 -4.69 0.39 20.34
N GLU A 229 -4.62 0.34 21.66
CA GLU A 229 -4.06 1.42 22.48
C GLU A 229 -2.75 0.95 23.13
N PRO A 230 -1.60 1.41 22.62
CA PRO A 230 -0.32 1.12 23.22
C PRO A 230 -0.25 1.68 24.64
N THR A 231 0.32 0.88 25.55
CA THR A 231 0.58 1.32 26.94
C THR A 231 2.00 1.86 27.13
N LYS A 232 2.84 1.70 26.10
CA LYS A 232 4.24 2.15 26.08
C LYS A 232 4.48 3.11 24.90
N SER A 233 5.46 3.99 25.03
CA SER A 233 6.01 4.70 23.88
C SER A 233 6.75 3.72 22.98
N ILE A 234 6.55 3.83 21.66
CA ILE A 234 7.13 2.97 20.63
C ILE A 234 8.43 3.59 20.08
N ALA A 235 8.73 4.84 20.46
CA ALA A 235 9.90 5.61 20.02
C ALA A 235 11.15 5.27 20.83
#